data_ff5ed97d43cfe860ad1e4b2bc1ce52fd
#
_entry.id   ff5ed97d43cfe860ad1e4b2bc1ce52fd
#
_cell.length_a   1.000
_cell.length_b   1.000
_cell.length_c   1.000
_cell.angle_alpha   90.00
_cell.angle_beta   90.00
_cell.angle_gamma   90.00
#
_symmetry.space_group_name_H-M   'P 1'
#
loop_
_entity.id
_entity.type
_entity.pdbx_description
1 polymer ?
#
loop_
_entity_poly.entity_id
_entity_poly.type
_entity_poly.pdbx_seq_one_letter_code
_entity_poly.pdbx_strand_id
1 'polypeptide(L)'
;MQQSIKKYSKLISLLLAAIMLFSLTACQGDNSENSTLVYGSGDYTSINPALYEHGEINSLIFNGLTAHDKDNKIVPALAEGWNFDEATNTYTFQLRDDVKWHDGEPFTSADVKFTLEAIMNPDNVSEIASNYEDITSIETPDDATVKITLKAPNVAMLDYLTIGILPKHLLDGKDLVTDSFNQNPVGTGPYKLTSWDKGQSITLKRNTDYFVGEPNIETIIFKIVVDEKARALQLQSGELDLAQITPQDAEQFRDDSNFTVYDMNTADYRGILYNFNNDLFKNNRELPNALSYAIDRQAIIDSVLLGHGEIAYSPLQAGPYNNPDMEKFSYNPAKAKELLEAAGWSLNTDGIYEKNGTPLRFVISCSEGDQVRIDMANICAQQLGEIGADVTVEIKSDIDWAGQAAYLIGWGSPFDPDDHTYKVFGTNKGANYSSYSNTKVDELLQKARETDDDAERLSYYQEFQTELAKDLPYTFIAYVDALYVGKANISGMTTDTVLGHHGVGIFWNIAEWTIA
;
A
#
# COMPACT_ATOMS: atom_id res chain seq x y z
N MET A 1 -13.29 -74.68 28.68
CA MET A 1 -13.67 -73.39 28.08
C MET A 1 -12.87 -72.19 28.60
N GLN A 2 -12.48 -72.16 29.89
CA GLN A 2 -11.69 -71.01 30.46
C GLN A 2 -10.21 -70.97 30.06
N GLN A 3 -9.57 -72.07 29.69
CA GLN A 3 -8.18 -72.07 29.23
C GLN A 3 -7.98 -71.58 27.80
N SER A 4 -9.00 -71.73 26.96
CA SER A 4 -8.96 -71.25 25.55
C SER A 4 -9.08 -69.73 25.47
N ILE A 5 -9.90 -69.10 26.32
CA ILE A 5 -10.09 -67.65 26.37
C ILE A 5 -8.81 -66.91 26.81
N LYS A 6 -8.04 -67.44 27.76
CA LYS A 6 -6.76 -66.84 28.19
C LYS A 6 -5.66 -66.91 27.11
N LYS A 7 -5.72 -67.88 26.20
CA LYS A 7 -4.74 -68.03 25.13
C LYS A 7 -5.00 -67.02 23.99
N TYR A 8 -6.26 -66.75 23.71
CA TYR A 8 -6.65 -65.74 22.68
C TYR A 8 -6.48 -64.31 23.20
N SER A 9 -6.74 -64.04 24.50
CA SER A 9 -6.48 -62.72 25.10
C SER A 9 -5.00 -62.29 25.05
N LYS A 10 -4.08 -63.25 25.28
CA LYS A 10 -2.62 -62.99 25.15
C LYS A 10 -2.19 -62.78 23.72
N LEU A 11 -2.79 -63.50 22.74
CA LEU A 11 -2.50 -63.28 21.32
C LEU A 11 -3.05 -61.92 20.82
N ILE A 12 -4.22 -61.51 21.27
CA ILE A 12 -4.80 -60.20 20.92
C ILE A 12 -4.00 -59.05 21.57
N SER A 13 -3.51 -59.22 22.80
CA SER A 13 -2.67 -58.21 23.46
C SER A 13 -1.28 -58.11 22.78
N LEU A 14 -0.72 -59.21 22.27
CA LEU A 14 0.52 -59.19 21.48
C LEU A 14 0.34 -58.58 20.11
N LEU A 15 -0.79 -58.81 19.44
CA LEU A 15 -1.12 -58.19 18.16
C LEU A 15 -1.35 -56.68 18.30
N LEU A 16 -2.04 -56.22 19.35
CA LEU A 16 -2.21 -54.81 19.66
C LEU A 16 -0.89 -54.11 20.01
N ALA A 17 0.02 -54.78 20.74
CA ALA A 17 1.34 -54.24 21.04
C ALA A 17 2.24 -54.18 19.77
N ALA A 18 2.11 -55.17 18.87
CA ALA A 18 2.82 -55.13 17.58
C ALA A 18 2.30 -54.03 16.63
N ILE A 19 0.99 -53.76 16.64
CA ILE A 19 0.40 -52.66 15.86
C ILE A 19 0.83 -51.32 16.45
N MET A 20 0.93 -51.14 17.77
CA MET A 20 1.45 -49.92 18.39
C MET A 20 2.98 -49.73 18.16
N LEU A 21 3.73 -50.81 18.01
CA LEU A 21 5.17 -50.71 17.68
C LEU A 21 5.42 -50.43 16.18
N PHE A 22 4.49 -50.80 15.28
CA PHE A 22 4.58 -50.45 13.87
C PHE A 22 4.09 -49.03 13.59
N SER A 23 3.29 -48.41 14.47
CA SER A 23 2.89 -47.00 14.36
C SER A 23 3.97 -46.02 14.88
N LEU A 24 5.02 -46.51 15.56
CA LEU A 24 6.15 -45.68 16.02
C LEU A 24 7.37 -45.67 15.07
N THR A 25 7.34 -46.49 14.00
CA THR A 25 8.42 -46.51 12.99
C THR A 25 7.98 -45.94 11.64
N ALA A 26 6.76 -45.44 11.53
CA ALA A 26 6.25 -44.77 10.31
C ALA A 26 6.42 -43.25 10.33
N CYS A 27 7.12 -42.66 11.30
CA CYS A 27 7.50 -41.25 11.35
C CYS A 27 9.03 -41.09 11.25
N GLN A 28 9.62 -41.67 10.20
CA GLN A 28 10.94 -41.30 9.70
C GLN A 28 10.81 -41.25 8.15
N GLY A 29 9.90 -40.40 7.71
CA GLY A 29 9.81 -39.93 6.35
C GLY A 29 10.12 -38.45 6.38
N ASP A 30 10.94 -38.03 5.47
CA ASP A 30 11.39 -36.69 5.15
C ASP A 30 10.73 -35.55 5.96
N ASN A 31 11.51 -34.90 6.82
CA ASN A 31 11.21 -33.61 7.37
C ASN A 31 11.30 -32.53 6.26
N SER A 32 10.48 -32.60 5.24
CA SER A 32 9.97 -31.43 4.59
C SER A 32 8.79 -30.98 5.45
N GLU A 33 9.06 -30.24 6.53
CA GLU A 33 8.01 -29.58 7.31
C GLU A 33 7.23 -28.72 6.34
N ASN A 34 5.91 -29.00 6.18
CA ASN A 34 4.97 -28.14 5.47
C ASN A 34 4.94 -26.81 6.19
N SER A 35 5.86 -25.90 5.86
CA SER A 35 5.93 -24.61 6.48
C SER A 35 4.77 -23.75 5.99
N THR A 36 3.91 -23.34 6.92
CA THR A 36 2.76 -22.49 6.62
C THR A 36 2.88 -21.19 7.39
N LEU A 37 2.76 -20.06 6.69
CA LEU A 37 2.64 -18.72 7.26
C LEU A 37 1.18 -18.29 7.22
N VAL A 38 0.57 -18.05 8.38
CA VAL A 38 -0.77 -17.47 8.46
C VAL A 38 -0.65 -15.98 8.73
N TYR A 39 -0.90 -15.18 7.70
CA TYR A 39 -0.82 -13.73 7.72
C TYR A 39 -2.21 -13.11 7.92
N GLY A 40 -2.35 -12.23 8.93
CA GLY A 40 -3.58 -11.48 9.18
C GLY A 40 -3.69 -10.28 8.24
N SER A 41 -4.67 -10.31 7.33
CA SER A 41 -4.84 -9.33 6.27
C SER A 41 -6.20 -8.64 6.31
N GLY A 42 -6.34 -7.53 5.59
CA GLY A 42 -7.62 -6.97 5.16
C GLY A 42 -8.34 -7.87 4.14
N ASP A 43 -9.55 -7.49 3.75
CA ASP A 43 -10.28 -8.22 2.70
C ASP A 43 -9.90 -7.70 1.31
N TYR A 44 -9.92 -8.59 0.33
CA TYR A 44 -9.70 -8.27 -1.07
C TYR A 44 -11.00 -8.51 -1.85
N THR A 45 -11.37 -7.56 -2.70
CA THR A 45 -12.48 -7.72 -3.65
C THR A 45 -12.00 -8.28 -4.99
N SER A 46 -10.76 -7.96 -5.35
CA SER A 46 -10.15 -8.26 -6.63
C SER A 46 -8.62 -8.30 -6.50
N ILE A 47 -7.95 -9.15 -7.26
CA ILE A 47 -6.49 -9.20 -7.40
C ILE A 47 -6.17 -9.06 -8.89
N ASN A 48 -5.97 -7.82 -9.34
CA ASN A 48 -5.60 -7.50 -10.71
C ASN A 48 -4.72 -6.24 -10.71
N PRO A 49 -3.40 -6.38 -10.89
CA PRO A 49 -2.46 -5.27 -10.78
C PRO A 49 -2.66 -4.19 -11.84
N ALA A 50 -3.27 -4.50 -12.97
CA ALA A 50 -3.52 -3.50 -14.01
C ALA A 50 -4.74 -2.60 -13.71
N LEU A 51 -5.61 -2.98 -12.78
CA LEU A 51 -6.81 -2.22 -12.43
C LEU A 51 -6.68 -1.52 -11.08
N TYR A 52 -6.08 -2.20 -10.09
CA TYR A 52 -6.03 -1.78 -8.70
C TYR A 52 -4.58 -1.74 -8.21
N GLU A 53 -4.19 -0.62 -7.63
CA GLU A 53 -2.83 -0.40 -7.17
C GLU A 53 -2.51 -1.14 -5.86
N HIS A 54 -3.49 -1.25 -4.97
CA HIS A 54 -3.27 -1.66 -3.59
C HIS A 54 -3.37 -3.17 -3.37
N GLY A 55 -2.38 -3.68 -2.65
CA GLY A 55 -2.37 -5.03 -2.12
C GLY A 55 -0.98 -5.62 -2.10
N GLU A 56 -0.47 -5.86 -0.89
CA GLU A 56 0.80 -6.55 -0.65
C GLU A 56 0.84 -7.95 -1.28
N ILE A 57 -0.34 -8.57 -1.50
CA ILE A 57 -0.48 -9.87 -2.14
C ILE A 57 -0.05 -9.87 -3.62
N ASN A 58 -0.09 -8.72 -4.30
CA ASN A 58 0.26 -8.62 -5.71
C ASN A 58 1.71 -9.05 -5.97
N SER A 59 2.65 -8.66 -5.09
CA SER A 59 4.07 -9.02 -5.20
C SER A 59 4.34 -10.51 -5.03
N LEU A 60 3.42 -11.25 -4.41
CA LEU A 60 3.51 -12.70 -4.27
C LEU A 60 3.08 -13.44 -5.54
N ILE A 61 2.12 -12.89 -6.28
CA ILE A 61 1.50 -13.55 -7.43
C ILE A 61 2.12 -13.09 -8.75
N PHE A 62 2.51 -11.82 -8.85
CA PHE A 62 2.96 -11.19 -10.09
C PHE A 62 4.38 -10.63 -9.98
N ASN A 63 5.04 -10.46 -11.11
CA ASN A 63 6.26 -9.69 -11.25
C ASN A 63 6.08 -8.60 -12.32
N GLY A 64 6.82 -7.50 -12.17
CA GLY A 64 6.97 -6.45 -13.17
C GLY A 64 8.17 -6.68 -14.09
N LEU A 65 8.39 -5.78 -15.04
CA LEU A 65 9.64 -5.74 -15.81
C LEU A 65 10.83 -5.44 -14.91
N THR A 66 10.63 -4.54 -13.97
CA THR A 66 11.54 -4.11 -12.92
C THR A 66 11.01 -4.50 -11.56
N ALA A 67 11.83 -4.41 -10.53
CA ALA A 67 11.47 -4.56 -9.12
C ALA A 67 12.26 -3.56 -8.26
N HIS A 68 11.94 -3.47 -6.98
CA HIS A 68 12.71 -2.71 -6.00
C HIS A 68 13.53 -3.65 -5.11
N ASP A 69 14.75 -3.24 -4.79
CA ASP A 69 15.57 -3.91 -3.78
C ASP A 69 15.26 -3.41 -2.35
N LYS A 70 16.03 -3.88 -1.35
CA LYS A 70 15.87 -3.45 0.05
C LYS A 70 16.02 -1.95 0.28
N ASP A 71 16.77 -1.26 -0.59
CA ASP A 71 17.00 0.18 -0.53
C ASP A 71 16.01 0.97 -1.42
N ASN A 72 14.95 0.31 -1.88
CA ASN A 72 13.93 0.82 -2.81
C ASN A 72 14.49 1.31 -4.15
N LYS A 73 15.62 0.73 -4.59
CA LYS A 73 16.22 1.04 -5.89
C LYS A 73 15.71 0.08 -6.95
N ILE A 74 15.54 0.60 -8.16
CA ILE A 74 15.13 -0.19 -9.31
C ILE A 74 16.19 -1.22 -9.70
N VAL A 75 15.75 -2.46 -9.81
CA VAL A 75 16.54 -3.63 -10.24
C VAL A 75 15.81 -4.42 -11.33
N PRO A 76 16.52 -5.21 -12.16
CA PRO A 76 15.92 -6.14 -13.11
C PRO A 76 14.99 -7.17 -12.44
N ALA A 77 13.88 -7.54 -13.14
CA ALA A 77 12.96 -8.60 -12.74
C ALA A 77 12.58 -9.48 -13.93
N LEU A 78 11.41 -9.29 -14.58
CA LEU A 78 11.09 -10.00 -15.83
C LEU A 78 11.94 -9.54 -17.01
N ALA A 79 12.46 -8.31 -16.94
CA ALA A 79 13.52 -7.87 -17.84
C ALA A 79 14.90 -8.17 -17.22
N GLU A 80 15.85 -8.69 -18.02
CA GLU A 80 17.25 -8.84 -17.63
C GLU A 80 17.97 -7.49 -17.56
N GLY A 81 17.46 -6.49 -18.29
CA GLY A 81 17.97 -5.12 -18.33
C GLY A 81 17.25 -4.28 -19.39
N TRP A 82 17.64 -3.02 -19.45
CA TRP A 82 17.07 -2.04 -20.37
C TRP A 82 18.09 -1.02 -20.83
N ASN A 83 17.76 -0.32 -21.92
CA ASN A 83 18.48 0.84 -22.43
C ASN A 83 17.47 1.94 -22.74
N PHE A 84 17.83 3.20 -22.46
CA PHE A 84 17.04 4.37 -22.83
C PHE A 84 17.74 5.14 -23.95
N ASP A 85 17.04 5.41 -25.03
CA ASP A 85 17.47 6.27 -26.12
C ASP A 85 16.84 7.65 -25.96
N GLU A 86 17.62 8.62 -25.48
CA GLU A 86 17.18 10.00 -25.26
C GLU A 86 16.73 10.70 -26.56
N ALA A 87 17.30 10.33 -27.73
CA ALA A 87 16.93 10.95 -28.98
C ALA A 87 15.50 10.62 -29.43
N THR A 88 14.99 9.48 -29.00
CA THR A 88 13.65 8.97 -29.35
C THR A 88 12.74 8.81 -28.16
N ASN A 89 13.20 9.10 -26.94
CA ASN A 89 12.52 8.84 -25.67
C ASN A 89 12.03 7.37 -25.57
N THR A 90 12.88 6.42 -25.97
CA THR A 90 12.49 5.01 -26.08
C THR A 90 13.28 4.13 -25.12
N TYR A 91 12.59 3.45 -24.22
CA TYR A 91 13.13 2.33 -23.48
C TYR A 91 13.10 1.07 -24.34
N THR A 92 14.20 0.30 -24.34
CA THR A 92 14.26 -1.04 -24.92
C THR A 92 14.60 -2.03 -23.81
N PHE A 93 13.69 -2.94 -23.51
CA PHE A 93 13.85 -4.00 -22.50
C PHE A 93 14.20 -5.31 -23.17
N GLN A 94 15.18 -6.03 -22.61
CA GLN A 94 15.47 -7.42 -22.94
C GLN A 94 14.82 -8.30 -21.87
N LEU A 95 13.88 -9.13 -22.28
CA LEU A 95 13.14 -10.03 -21.37
C LEU A 95 13.91 -11.32 -21.12
N ARG A 96 13.66 -11.91 -19.95
CA ARG A 96 14.11 -13.26 -19.60
C ARG A 96 13.42 -14.30 -20.48
N ASP A 97 14.10 -15.39 -20.78
CA ASP A 97 13.60 -16.52 -21.57
C ASP A 97 13.25 -17.77 -20.73
N ASP A 98 13.56 -17.71 -19.42
CA ASP A 98 13.33 -18.81 -18.46
C ASP A 98 12.06 -18.63 -17.61
N VAL A 99 11.23 -17.62 -17.86
CA VAL A 99 10.03 -17.33 -17.09
C VAL A 99 8.80 -18.06 -17.65
N LYS A 100 8.04 -18.66 -16.73
CA LYS A 100 6.74 -19.28 -17.04
C LYS A 100 5.65 -18.70 -16.16
N TRP A 101 4.46 -18.62 -16.72
CA TRP A 101 3.24 -18.39 -15.95
C TRP A 101 2.96 -19.55 -14.99
N HIS A 102 2.17 -19.33 -13.96
CA HIS A 102 1.81 -20.35 -12.97
C HIS A 102 1.11 -21.59 -13.59
N ASP A 103 0.51 -21.44 -14.75
CA ASP A 103 -0.13 -22.53 -15.53
C ASP A 103 0.83 -23.23 -16.51
N GLY A 104 2.08 -22.75 -16.59
CA GLY A 104 3.15 -23.36 -17.39
C GLY A 104 3.38 -22.76 -18.77
N GLU A 105 2.52 -21.84 -19.23
CA GLU A 105 2.75 -21.12 -20.50
C GLU A 105 3.96 -20.20 -20.41
N PRO A 106 4.70 -19.96 -21.51
CA PRO A 106 5.85 -19.07 -21.51
C PRO A 106 5.43 -17.60 -21.38
N PHE A 107 6.20 -16.81 -20.66
CA PHE A 107 6.09 -15.36 -20.61
C PHE A 107 6.75 -14.75 -21.85
N THR A 108 6.12 -13.74 -22.48
CA THR A 108 6.61 -13.09 -23.69
C THR A 108 6.37 -11.58 -23.69
N SER A 109 7.00 -10.87 -24.63
CA SER A 109 6.79 -9.45 -24.87
C SER A 109 5.34 -9.05 -25.17
N ALA A 110 4.56 -9.99 -25.72
CA ALA A 110 3.12 -9.79 -25.98
C ALA A 110 2.31 -9.58 -24.71
N ASP A 111 2.69 -10.21 -23.58
CA ASP A 111 2.04 -10.05 -22.29
C ASP A 111 2.29 -8.65 -21.71
N VAL A 112 3.52 -8.14 -21.85
CA VAL A 112 3.87 -6.78 -21.44
C VAL A 112 3.05 -5.75 -22.20
N LYS A 113 3.01 -5.87 -23.52
CA LYS A 113 2.22 -4.98 -24.37
C LYS A 113 0.74 -5.03 -24.01
N PHE A 114 0.19 -6.22 -23.83
CA PHE A 114 -1.19 -6.42 -23.43
C PHE A 114 -1.51 -5.71 -22.10
N THR A 115 -0.65 -5.87 -21.09
CA THR A 115 -0.84 -5.28 -19.76
C THR A 115 -0.86 -3.76 -19.82
N LEU A 116 0.12 -3.14 -20.48
CA LEU A 116 0.21 -1.69 -20.57
C LEU A 116 -0.95 -1.10 -21.40
N GLU A 117 -1.34 -1.76 -22.49
CA GLU A 117 -2.52 -1.37 -23.28
C GLU A 117 -3.82 -1.51 -22.44
N ALA A 118 -3.92 -2.54 -21.60
CA ALA A 118 -5.06 -2.72 -20.69
C ALA A 118 -5.16 -1.63 -19.64
N ILE A 119 -4.03 -1.21 -19.04
CA ILE A 119 -3.99 -0.10 -18.07
C ILE A 119 -4.44 1.22 -18.74
N MET A 120 -3.95 1.50 -19.94
CA MET A 120 -4.25 2.73 -20.66
C MET A 120 -5.63 2.75 -21.32
N ASN A 121 -6.32 1.61 -21.41
CA ASN A 121 -7.66 1.55 -21.98
C ASN A 121 -8.69 2.19 -21.02
N PRO A 122 -9.36 3.29 -21.41
CA PRO A 122 -10.32 3.98 -20.54
C PRO A 122 -11.52 3.13 -20.15
N ASP A 123 -11.87 2.08 -20.91
CA ASP A 123 -12.98 1.18 -20.60
C ASP A 123 -12.68 0.32 -19.35
N ASN A 124 -11.42 0.12 -19.02
CA ASN A 124 -10.99 -0.66 -17.85
C ASN A 124 -10.99 0.15 -16.55
N VAL A 125 -11.11 1.49 -16.61
CA VAL A 125 -11.16 2.39 -15.45
C VAL A 125 -10.03 2.13 -14.46
N SER A 126 -8.80 1.92 -14.97
CA SER A 126 -7.62 1.64 -14.15
C SER A 126 -7.26 2.83 -13.26
N GLU A 127 -7.06 2.60 -11.97
CA GLU A 127 -6.66 3.63 -10.98
C GLU A 127 -5.29 4.21 -11.28
N ILE A 128 -4.42 3.46 -11.97
CA ILE A 128 -3.03 3.82 -12.28
C ILE A 128 -2.83 4.31 -13.72
N ALA A 129 -3.88 4.46 -14.51
CA ALA A 129 -3.77 4.85 -15.92
C ALA A 129 -2.95 6.13 -16.13
N SER A 130 -3.03 7.11 -15.20
CA SER A 130 -2.29 8.36 -15.28
C SER A 130 -0.76 8.21 -15.21
N ASN A 131 -0.25 7.12 -14.63
CA ASN A 131 1.18 6.86 -14.55
C ASN A 131 1.77 6.51 -15.93
N TYR A 132 0.94 6.01 -16.85
CA TYR A 132 1.32 5.51 -18.18
C TYR A 132 0.89 6.43 -19.33
N GLU A 133 0.28 7.58 -19.05
CA GLU A 133 -0.24 8.51 -20.08
C GLU A 133 0.84 9.09 -21.01
N ASP A 134 2.12 8.95 -20.65
CA ASP A 134 3.24 9.39 -21.47
C ASP A 134 3.63 8.36 -22.54
N ILE A 135 3.13 7.14 -22.48
CA ILE A 135 3.42 6.10 -23.48
C ILE A 135 2.69 6.42 -24.80
N THR A 136 3.45 6.51 -25.88
CA THR A 136 2.92 6.77 -27.22
C THR A 136 2.92 5.54 -28.11
N SER A 137 3.85 4.60 -27.89
CA SER A 137 3.85 3.32 -28.60
C SER A 137 4.51 2.21 -27.77
N ILE A 138 4.06 0.97 -28.00
CA ILE A 138 4.64 -0.24 -27.44
C ILE A 138 4.86 -1.21 -28.60
N GLU A 139 6.13 -1.52 -28.87
CA GLU A 139 6.51 -2.45 -29.92
C GLU A 139 7.12 -3.72 -29.34
N THR A 140 6.77 -4.84 -29.94
CA THR A 140 7.27 -6.19 -29.57
C THR A 140 7.85 -6.84 -30.83
N PRO A 141 9.09 -6.47 -31.23
CA PRO A 141 9.68 -6.94 -32.46
C PRO A 141 9.93 -8.46 -32.48
N ASP A 142 10.06 -9.05 -31.31
CA ASP A 142 10.18 -10.48 -31.07
C ASP A 142 9.66 -10.82 -29.65
N ASP A 143 9.64 -12.11 -29.29
CA ASP A 143 9.09 -12.59 -28.02
C ASP A 143 9.88 -12.13 -26.78
N ALA A 144 11.13 -11.69 -26.94
CA ALA A 144 12.04 -11.32 -25.86
C ALA A 144 12.35 -9.81 -25.79
N THR A 145 11.81 -9.01 -26.70
CA THR A 145 12.13 -7.57 -26.77
C THR A 145 10.88 -6.70 -26.68
N VAL A 146 10.89 -5.73 -25.76
CA VAL A 146 9.83 -4.70 -25.66
C VAL A 146 10.46 -3.33 -25.83
N LYS A 147 9.85 -2.50 -26.69
CA LYS A 147 10.20 -1.09 -26.84
C LYS A 147 9.03 -0.23 -26.42
N ILE A 148 9.27 0.70 -25.49
CA ILE A 148 8.27 1.63 -24.97
C ILE A 148 8.75 3.05 -25.31
N THR A 149 8.01 3.73 -26.19
CA THR A 149 8.30 5.12 -26.57
C THR A 149 7.40 6.07 -25.81
N LEU A 150 7.99 7.10 -25.22
CA LEU A 150 7.32 8.14 -24.45
C LEU A 150 7.18 9.43 -25.26
N LYS A 151 6.15 10.24 -24.97
CA LYS A 151 5.96 11.58 -25.58
C LYS A 151 7.02 12.59 -25.14
N ALA A 152 7.53 12.43 -23.91
CA ALA A 152 8.59 13.19 -23.28
C ALA A 152 9.35 12.26 -22.31
N PRO A 153 10.55 12.61 -21.84
CA PRO A 153 11.20 11.85 -20.77
C PRO A 153 10.28 11.70 -19.55
N ASN A 154 10.28 10.52 -18.97
CA ASN A 154 9.62 10.24 -17.69
C ASN A 154 10.54 9.35 -16.86
N VAL A 155 11.25 9.96 -15.92
CA VAL A 155 12.25 9.27 -15.10
C VAL A 155 11.64 8.29 -14.11
N ALA A 156 10.35 8.44 -13.77
CA ALA A 156 9.60 7.52 -12.91
C ALA A 156 9.11 6.27 -13.68
N MET A 157 9.28 6.20 -15.00
CA MET A 157 8.72 5.08 -15.79
C MET A 157 9.22 3.71 -15.32
N LEU A 158 10.49 3.61 -14.89
CA LEU A 158 11.04 2.35 -14.40
C LEU A 158 10.40 1.90 -13.10
N ASP A 159 10.00 2.84 -12.23
CA ASP A 159 9.22 2.53 -11.01
C ASP A 159 7.81 2.04 -11.37
N TYR A 160 7.17 2.65 -12.36
CA TYR A 160 5.85 2.19 -12.81
C TYR A 160 5.88 0.82 -13.48
N LEU A 161 7.01 0.42 -14.07
CA LEU A 161 7.17 -0.90 -14.68
C LEU A 161 7.44 -2.03 -13.68
N THR A 162 7.39 -1.75 -12.38
CA THR A 162 7.30 -2.76 -11.31
C THR A 162 5.90 -3.38 -11.22
N ILE A 163 4.91 -2.79 -11.92
CA ILE A 163 3.53 -3.32 -11.97
C ILE A 163 3.51 -4.76 -12.47
N GLY A 164 2.70 -5.61 -11.82
CA GLY A 164 2.55 -7.00 -12.22
C GLY A 164 2.03 -7.16 -13.64
N ILE A 165 2.71 -7.99 -14.43
CA ILE A 165 2.30 -8.26 -15.81
C ILE A 165 1.17 -9.28 -15.83
N LEU A 166 0.19 -9.10 -16.73
CA LEU A 166 -0.99 -9.93 -16.93
C LEU A 166 -0.79 -10.96 -18.05
N PRO A 167 -1.33 -12.21 -17.90
CA PRO A 167 -1.25 -13.25 -18.91
C PRO A 167 -2.20 -12.98 -20.09
N LYS A 168 -1.67 -12.53 -21.21
CA LYS A 168 -2.44 -12.26 -22.42
C LYS A 168 -3.26 -13.48 -22.85
N HIS A 169 -2.66 -14.68 -22.80
CA HIS A 169 -3.31 -15.93 -23.25
C HIS A 169 -4.61 -16.27 -22.48
N LEU A 170 -4.78 -15.75 -21.27
CA LEU A 170 -6.00 -15.93 -20.47
C LEU A 170 -7.00 -14.78 -20.62
N LEU A 171 -6.54 -13.57 -20.96
CA LEU A 171 -7.32 -12.34 -20.83
C LEU A 171 -7.62 -11.62 -22.16
N ASP A 172 -6.98 -12.01 -23.27
CA ASP A 172 -7.20 -11.38 -24.56
C ASP A 172 -8.67 -11.49 -25.00
N GLY A 173 -9.27 -10.36 -25.33
CA GLY A 173 -10.68 -10.26 -25.74
C GLY A 173 -11.70 -10.38 -24.61
N LYS A 174 -11.28 -10.36 -23.33
CA LYS A 174 -12.18 -10.41 -22.17
C LYS A 174 -12.42 -9.03 -21.57
N ASP A 175 -13.52 -8.91 -20.83
CA ASP A 175 -13.79 -7.76 -19.97
C ASP A 175 -12.98 -7.90 -18.67
N LEU A 176 -11.89 -7.13 -18.55
CA LEU A 176 -10.97 -7.23 -17.42
C LEU A 176 -11.58 -6.81 -16.09
N VAL A 177 -12.60 -5.93 -16.12
CA VAL A 177 -13.23 -5.42 -14.88
C VAL A 177 -14.05 -6.53 -14.20
N THR A 178 -14.71 -7.37 -14.98
CA THR A 178 -15.65 -8.38 -14.47
C THR A 178 -15.18 -9.83 -14.62
N ASP A 179 -14.04 -10.08 -15.27
CA ASP A 179 -13.55 -11.44 -15.49
C ASP A 179 -13.22 -12.17 -14.18
N SER A 180 -13.49 -13.45 -14.17
CA SER A 180 -13.20 -14.36 -13.05
C SER A 180 -11.70 -14.48 -12.72
N PHE A 181 -10.82 -14.04 -13.60
CA PHE A 181 -9.39 -13.92 -13.35
C PHE A 181 -9.13 -13.10 -12.07
N ASN A 182 -9.92 -12.06 -11.83
CA ASN A 182 -9.76 -11.18 -10.67
C ASN A 182 -9.90 -11.90 -9.31
N GLN A 183 -10.47 -13.11 -9.29
CA GLN A 183 -10.54 -13.98 -8.12
C GLN A 183 -9.74 -15.29 -8.30
N ASN A 184 -9.18 -15.51 -9.48
CA ASN A 184 -8.35 -16.69 -9.79
C ASN A 184 -7.12 -16.25 -10.60
N PRO A 185 -6.29 -15.34 -10.05
CA PRO A 185 -5.16 -14.79 -10.79
C PRO A 185 -4.10 -15.84 -11.07
N VAL A 186 -3.53 -15.73 -12.27
CA VAL A 186 -2.36 -16.48 -12.73
C VAL A 186 -1.25 -15.48 -13.00
N GLY A 187 -0.15 -15.58 -12.30
CA GLY A 187 1.00 -14.68 -12.41
C GLY A 187 2.30 -15.43 -12.71
N THR A 188 3.40 -14.73 -12.54
CA THR A 188 4.77 -15.26 -12.67
C THR A 188 5.50 -15.29 -11.34
N GLY A 189 4.85 -14.84 -10.26
CA GLY A 189 5.44 -14.59 -8.95
C GLY A 189 5.87 -15.83 -8.17
N PRO A 190 6.46 -15.61 -6.98
CA PRO A 190 6.96 -16.68 -6.11
C PRO A 190 5.87 -17.59 -5.55
N TYR A 191 4.61 -17.16 -5.55
CA TYR A 191 3.48 -17.94 -5.04
C TYR A 191 2.31 -17.98 -6.02
N LYS A 192 1.62 -19.13 -6.06
CA LYS A 192 0.43 -19.41 -6.89
C LYS A 192 -0.82 -19.42 -6.02
N LEU A 193 -1.90 -18.80 -6.48
CA LEU A 193 -3.21 -18.92 -5.83
C LEU A 193 -3.70 -20.37 -5.94
N THR A 194 -4.19 -20.92 -4.82
CA THR A 194 -4.80 -22.27 -4.79
C THR A 194 -6.25 -22.25 -4.35
N SER A 195 -6.64 -21.34 -3.48
CA SER A 195 -8.04 -21.12 -3.10
C SER A 195 -8.28 -19.71 -2.59
N TRP A 196 -9.50 -19.25 -2.80
CA TRP A 196 -10.00 -17.99 -2.24
C TRP A 196 -11.41 -18.20 -1.68
N ASP A 197 -11.49 -18.25 -0.35
CA ASP A 197 -12.74 -18.28 0.40
C ASP A 197 -13.09 -16.84 0.81
N LYS A 198 -13.99 -16.19 0.07
CA LYS A 198 -14.31 -14.76 0.22
C LYS A 198 -14.69 -14.40 1.65
N GLY A 199 -14.09 -13.34 2.17
CA GLY A 199 -14.29 -12.87 3.54
C GLY A 199 -13.69 -13.78 4.62
N GLN A 200 -12.94 -14.83 4.25
CA GLN A 200 -12.31 -15.75 5.18
C GLN A 200 -10.81 -15.90 4.95
N SER A 201 -10.40 -16.36 3.77
CA SER A 201 -8.97 -16.57 3.51
C SER A 201 -8.63 -16.68 2.02
N ILE A 202 -7.37 -16.36 1.71
CA ILE A 202 -6.73 -16.63 0.43
C ILE A 202 -5.53 -17.52 0.70
N THR A 203 -5.45 -18.67 0.03
CA THR A 203 -4.34 -19.62 0.18
C THR A 203 -3.45 -19.60 -1.05
N LEU A 204 -2.17 -19.37 -0.80
CA LEU A 204 -1.11 -19.37 -1.81
C LEU A 204 -0.16 -20.54 -1.54
N LYS A 205 0.33 -21.20 -2.60
CA LYS A 205 1.41 -22.17 -2.53
C LYS A 205 2.62 -21.69 -3.31
N ARG A 206 3.82 -22.02 -2.81
CA ARG A 206 5.07 -21.66 -3.47
C ARG A 206 5.10 -22.13 -4.92
N ASN A 207 5.68 -21.32 -5.78
CA ASN A 207 6.01 -21.66 -7.14
C ASN A 207 7.38 -22.34 -7.19
N THR A 208 7.41 -23.65 -7.36
CA THR A 208 8.64 -24.43 -7.43
C THR A 208 9.49 -24.14 -8.69
N ASP A 209 8.85 -23.54 -9.71
CA ASP A 209 9.50 -23.15 -10.96
C ASP A 209 9.77 -21.63 -11.02
N TYR A 210 9.83 -20.96 -9.84
CA TYR A 210 10.08 -19.53 -9.79
C TYR A 210 11.49 -19.20 -10.28
N PHE A 211 11.61 -18.28 -11.24
CA PHE A 211 12.86 -18.00 -11.96
C PHE A 211 13.99 -17.44 -11.07
N VAL A 212 13.68 -16.86 -9.90
CA VAL A 212 14.70 -16.40 -8.95
C VAL A 212 15.17 -17.54 -8.03
N GLY A 213 14.31 -18.54 -7.82
CA GLY A 213 14.57 -19.69 -6.94
C GLY A 213 13.30 -20.08 -6.17
N GLU A 214 13.22 -21.36 -5.77
CA GLU A 214 12.07 -21.88 -5.03
C GLU A 214 11.96 -21.19 -3.65
N PRO A 215 10.80 -20.59 -3.29
CA PRO A 215 10.59 -20.03 -1.95
C PRO A 215 10.65 -21.10 -0.85
N ASN A 216 11.18 -20.73 0.32
CA ASN A 216 11.33 -21.66 1.43
C ASN A 216 9.98 -22.02 2.10
N ILE A 217 9.07 -21.05 2.26
CA ILE A 217 7.75 -21.29 2.87
C ILE A 217 6.84 -21.97 1.84
N GLU A 218 6.26 -23.13 2.18
CA GLU A 218 5.43 -23.89 1.25
C GLU A 218 4.07 -23.22 1.00
N THR A 219 3.44 -22.71 2.08
CA THR A 219 2.07 -22.19 2.01
C THR A 219 1.98 -20.87 2.74
N ILE A 220 1.33 -19.88 2.13
CA ILE A 220 0.94 -18.63 2.79
C ILE A 220 -0.58 -18.56 2.79
N ILE A 221 -1.17 -18.32 3.96
CA ILE A 221 -2.60 -18.12 4.13
C ILE A 221 -2.83 -16.67 4.55
N PHE A 222 -3.42 -15.88 3.67
CA PHE A 222 -3.98 -14.57 4.03
C PHE A 222 -5.31 -14.82 4.73
N LYS A 223 -5.33 -14.74 6.05
CA LYS A 223 -6.54 -14.85 6.86
C LYS A 223 -7.19 -13.47 6.95
N ILE A 224 -8.43 -13.36 6.50
CA ILE A 224 -9.14 -12.08 6.47
C ILE A 224 -9.59 -11.73 7.88
N VAL A 225 -8.95 -10.72 8.46
CA VAL A 225 -9.23 -10.16 9.77
C VAL A 225 -9.11 -8.64 9.65
N VAL A 226 -10.19 -7.98 9.29
CA VAL A 226 -10.20 -6.54 8.98
C VAL A 226 -9.83 -5.70 10.20
N ASP A 227 -10.35 -6.07 11.37
CA ASP A 227 -10.12 -5.35 12.63
C ASP A 227 -8.73 -5.65 13.21
N GLU A 228 -7.89 -4.62 13.38
CA GLU A 228 -6.52 -4.74 13.87
C GLU A 228 -6.43 -5.27 15.30
N LYS A 229 -7.41 -4.95 16.14
CA LYS A 229 -7.49 -5.45 17.51
C LYS A 229 -7.80 -6.96 17.54
N ALA A 230 -8.65 -7.41 16.61
CA ALA A 230 -8.90 -8.84 16.42
C ALA A 230 -7.64 -9.57 15.92
N ARG A 231 -6.82 -8.93 15.06
CA ARG A 231 -5.53 -9.49 14.66
C ARG A 231 -4.60 -9.69 15.86
N ALA A 232 -4.49 -8.71 16.77
CA ALA A 232 -3.68 -8.83 17.98
C ALA A 232 -4.13 -10.00 18.87
N LEU A 233 -5.44 -10.19 19.06
CA LEU A 233 -5.98 -11.33 19.81
C LEU A 233 -5.69 -12.66 19.13
N GLN A 234 -5.77 -12.73 17.81
CA GLN A 234 -5.49 -13.96 17.06
C GLN A 234 -3.99 -14.30 17.01
N LEU A 235 -3.09 -13.29 17.04
CA LEU A 235 -1.66 -13.52 17.28
C LEU A 235 -1.44 -14.16 18.66
N GLN A 236 -2.03 -13.61 19.72
CA GLN A 236 -1.93 -14.16 21.08
C GLN A 236 -2.45 -15.59 21.20
N SER A 237 -3.56 -15.91 20.51
CA SER A 237 -4.13 -17.27 20.50
C SER A 237 -3.34 -18.25 19.61
N GLY A 238 -2.40 -17.76 18.81
CA GLY A 238 -1.63 -18.56 17.85
C GLY A 238 -2.36 -18.87 16.54
N GLU A 239 -3.52 -18.24 16.29
CA GLU A 239 -4.28 -18.37 15.04
C GLU A 239 -3.67 -17.61 13.87
N LEU A 240 -2.84 -16.59 14.16
CA LEU A 240 -2.01 -15.87 13.20
C LEU A 240 -0.53 -16.09 13.53
N ASP A 241 0.31 -16.04 12.52
CA ASP A 241 1.76 -16.09 12.65
C ASP A 241 2.39 -14.71 12.49
N LEU A 242 1.80 -13.86 11.67
CA LEU A 242 2.24 -12.49 11.37
C LEU A 242 1.03 -11.59 11.10
N ALA A 243 1.04 -10.37 11.62
CA ALA A 243 0.07 -9.34 11.25
C ALA A 243 0.60 -7.95 11.53
N GLN A 244 0.10 -6.96 10.77
CA GLN A 244 0.17 -5.55 11.13
C GLN A 244 -0.94 -5.25 12.14
N ILE A 245 -0.58 -4.56 13.23
CA ILE A 245 -1.49 -4.17 14.32
C ILE A 245 -1.22 -2.74 14.77
N THR A 246 -2.10 -2.20 15.61
CA THR A 246 -1.93 -0.83 16.14
C THR A 246 -0.69 -0.72 17.03
N PRO A 247 -0.07 0.46 17.16
CA PRO A 247 1.01 0.69 18.10
C PRO A 247 0.66 0.28 19.53
N GLN A 248 -0.56 0.61 19.98
CA GLN A 248 -1.04 0.27 21.33
C GLN A 248 -1.11 -1.26 21.56
N ASP A 249 -1.57 -2.01 20.56
CA ASP A 249 -1.66 -3.45 20.67
C ASP A 249 -0.30 -4.15 20.54
N ALA A 250 0.65 -3.55 19.79
CA ALA A 250 2.00 -4.08 19.62
C ALA A 250 2.83 -4.05 20.92
N GLU A 251 2.61 -3.05 21.79
CA GLU A 251 3.36 -2.92 23.04
C GLU A 251 3.24 -4.16 23.96
N GLN A 252 2.11 -4.86 23.94
CA GLN A 252 1.92 -6.07 24.76
C GLN A 252 2.79 -7.27 24.33
N PHE A 253 3.36 -7.23 23.11
CA PHE A 253 4.19 -8.31 22.57
C PHE A 253 5.70 -8.06 22.75
N ARG A 254 6.13 -6.83 23.12
CA ARG A 254 7.56 -6.48 23.18
C ARG A 254 8.35 -7.30 24.19
N ASP A 255 7.74 -7.66 25.32
CA ASP A 255 8.38 -8.43 26.38
C ASP A 255 8.10 -9.95 26.28
N ASP A 256 7.35 -10.42 25.27
CA ASP A 256 7.05 -11.84 25.07
C ASP A 256 8.03 -12.46 24.09
N SER A 257 8.90 -13.35 24.58
CA SER A 257 9.91 -14.04 23.79
C SER A 257 9.36 -14.96 22.67
N ASN A 258 8.07 -15.24 22.64
CA ASN A 258 7.42 -16.01 21.59
C ASN A 258 7.13 -15.16 20.32
N PHE A 259 7.29 -13.84 20.42
CA PHE A 259 7.02 -12.90 19.33
C PHE A 259 8.19 -11.97 19.07
N THR A 260 8.22 -11.42 17.86
CA THR A 260 9.09 -10.32 17.47
C THR A 260 8.23 -9.17 17.00
N VAL A 261 8.46 -7.98 17.55
CA VAL A 261 7.84 -6.74 17.07
C VAL A 261 8.79 -6.09 16.08
N TYR A 262 8.30 -5.83 14.89
CA TYR A 262 9.02 -5.16 13.80
C TYR A 262 8.48 -3.74 13.67
N ASP A 263 9.28 -2.76 14.07
CA ASP A 263 8.99 -1.33 13.87
C ASP A 263 9.48 -0.95 12.46
N MET A 264 8.56 -0.93 11.50
CA MET A 264 8.87 -0.66 10.09
C MET A 264 8.68 0.82 9.79
N ASN A 265 9.74 1.49 9.37
CA ASN A 265 9.61 2.84 8.82
C ASN A 265 8.78 2.81 7.54
N THR A 266 7.96 3.84 7.35
CA THR A 266 7.21 4.00 6.10
C THR A 266 7.37 5.39 5.50
N ALA A 267 7.11 5.51 4.21
CA ALA A 267 6.92 6.81 3.56
C ALA A 267 5.45 7.27 3.64
N ASP A 268 4.61 6.56 4.40
CA ASP A 268 3.17 6.74 4.46
C ASP A 268 2.78 7.88 5.42
N TYR A 269 2.20 8.95 4.89
CA TYR A 269 1.69 10.04 5.70
C TYR A 269 0.18 9.97 5.91
N ARG A 270 -0.29 10.57 7.00
CA ARG A 270 -1.70 10.81 7.30
C ARG A 270 -2.00 12.29 7.23
N GLY A 271 -3.16 12.63 6.68
CA GLY A 271 -3.63 14.02 6.61
C GLY A 271 -5.13 14.13 6.42
N ILE A 272 -5.68 15.30 6.72
CA ILE A 272 -7.06 15.64 6.40
C ILE A 272 -7.08 16.21 4.98
N LEU A 273 -7.64 15.46 4.04
CA LEU A 273 -7.97 15.94 2.71
C LEU A 273 -9.20 16.84 2.78
N TYR A 274 -9.20 17.97 2.06
CA TYR A 274 -10.33 18.85 1.87
C TYR A 274 -10.79 18.81 0.41
N ASN A 275 -12.09 18.63 0.19
CA ASN A 275 -12.64 18.54 -1.16
C ASN A 275 -13.04 19.94 -1.67
N PHE A 276 -12.30 20.46 -2.63
CA PHE A 276 -12.58 21.77 -3.23
C PHE A 276 -13.79 21.81 -4.19
N ASN A 277 -14.48 20.69 -4.41
CA ASN A 277 -15.82 20.70 -5.00
C ASN A 277 -16.93 20.87 -3.95
N ASN A 278 -16.64 20.66 -2.66
CA ASN A 278 -17.56 20.96 -1.57
C ASN A 278 -17.74 22.48 -1.42
N ASP A 279 -18.96 22.96 -1.27
CA ASP A 279 -19.29 24.39 -1.25
C ASP A 279 -18.54 25.18 -0.16
N LEU A 280 -18.26 24.57 0.99
CA LEU A 280 -17.51 25.23 2.07
C LEU A 280 -16.08 25.53 1.62
N PHE A 281 -15.34 24.52 1.13
CA PHE A 281 -13.92 24.67 0.76
C PHE A 281 -13.74 25.32 -0.60
N LYS A 282 -14.63 25.08 -1.56
CA LYS A 282 -14.64 25.72 -2.88
C LYS A 282 -14.66 27.24 -2.80
N ASN A 283 -15.48 27.78 -1.89
CA ASN A 283 -15.67 29.21 -1.72
C ASN A 283 -14.72 29.84 -0.68
N ASN A 284 -13.95 29.03 0.03
CA ASN A 284 -13.07 29.45 1.13
C ASN A 284 -11.78 28.63 1.11
N ARG A 285 -10.99 28.80 0.06
CA ARG A 285 -9.74 28.05 -0.16
C ARG A 285 -8.66 28.33 0.90
N GLU A 286 -8.79 29.43 1.64
CA GLU A 286 -7.93 29.80 2.75
C GLU A 286 -8.15 28.96 4.02
N LEU A 287 -9.28 28.24 4.13
CA LEU A 287 -9.61 27.46 5.33
C LEU A 287 -8.57 26.40 5.69
N PRO A 288 -8.12 25.53 4.77
CA PRO A 288 -7.17 24.49 5.12
C PRO A 288 -5.89 25.02 5.77
N ASN A 289 -5.36 26.17 5.28
CA ASN A 289 -4.19 26.81 5.85
C ASN A 289 -4.45 27.25 7.30
N ALA A 290 -5.59 27.91 7.57
CA ALA A 290 -5.96 28.34 8.92
C ALA A 290 -6.15 27.12 9.85
N LEU A 291 -6.91 26.12 9.41
CA LEU A 291 -7.20 24.90 10.18
C LEU A 291 -5.94 24.11 10.51
N SER A 292 -4.95 24.13 9.61
CA SER A 292 -3.68 23.41 9.80
C SER A 292 -2.88 23.88 11.01
N TYR A 293 -2.97 25.17 11.40
CA TYR A 293 -2.38 25.69 12.62
C TYR A 293 -3.10 25.24 13.91
N ALA A 294 -4.33 24.77 13.82
CA ALA A 294 -5.10 24.30 14.98
C ALA A 294 -4.78 22.86 15.37
N ILE A 295 -4.02 22.12 14.56
CA ILE A 295 -3.73 20.71 14.80
C ILE A 295 -2.41 20.56 15.58
N ASP A 296 -2.51 20.05 16.80
CA ASP A 296 -1.37 19.63 17.62
C ASP A 296 -0.92 18.22 17.19
N ARG A 297 -0.02 18.20 16.21
CA ARG A 297 0.50 16.98 15.61
C ARG A 297 1.29 16.14 16.59
N GLN A 298 2.05 16.79 17.48
CA GLN A 298 2.83 16.07 18.48
C GLN A 298 1.92 15.34 19.47
N ALA A 299 0.84 15.98 19.92
CA ALA A 299 -0.14 15.34 20.81
C ALA A 299 -0.80 14.11 20.15
N ILE A 300 -1.02 14.14 18.82
CA ILE A 300 -1.54 13.00 18.06
C ILE A 300 -0.49 11.87 18.01
N ILE A 301 0.76 12.18 17.69
CA ILE A 301 1.85 11.19 17.67
C ILE A 301 2.01 10.54 19.04
N ASP A 302 2.02 11.34 20.11
CA ASP A 302 2.22 10.83 21.48
C ASP A 302 1.05 9.96 21.95
N SER A 303 -0.19 10.31 21.59
CA SER A 303 -1.40 9.65 22.13
C SER A 303 -1.94 8.51 21.25
N VAL A 304 -1.83 8.61 19.93
CA VAL A 304 -2.34 7.61 18.98
C VAL A 304 -1.23 6.68 18.50
N LEU A 305 -0.09 7.25 18.13
CA LEU A 305 1.04 6.49 17.59
C LEU A 305 2.05 6.03 18.66
N LEU A 306 1.91 6.48 19.92
CA LEU A 306 2.83 6.17 21.03
C LEU A 306 4.30 6.47 20.70
N GLY A 307 4.53 7.50 19.88
CA GLY A 307 5.85 7.89 19.40
C GLY A 307 6.31 7.21 18.11
N HIS A 308 5.51 6.29 17.53
CA HIS A 308 5.81 5.61 16.28
C HIS A 308 5.37 6.43 15.07
N GLY A 309 6.19 7.42 14.72
CA GLY A 309 5.96 8.31 13.60
C GLY A 309 6.58 9.69 13.78
N GLU A 310 6.54 10.49 12.73
CA GLU A 310 7.09 11.84 12.68
C GLU A 310 6.06 12.85 12.21
N ILE A 311 6.18 14.11 12.67
CA ILE A 311 5.30 15.19 12.20
C ILE A 311 5.45 15.39 10.71
N ALA A 312 4.31 15.44 9.99
CA ALA A 312 4.26 15.74 8.57
C ALA A 312 3.75 17.16 8.31
N TYR A 313 4.42 17.86 7.39
CA TYR A 313 4.01 19.17 6.86
C TYR A 313 3.87 19.15 5.33
N SER A 314 4.42 18.13 4.67
CA SER A 314 4.37 17.96 3.21
C SER A 314 4.33 16.47 2.83
N PRO A 315 4.01 16.14 1.58
CA PRO A 315 4.00 14.76 1.10
C PRO A 315 5.41 14.19 0.84
N LEU A 316 6.47 15.01 0.84
CA LEU A 316 7.84 14.63 0.49
C LEU A 316 8.85 14.85 1.61
N GLN A 317 8.39 14.98 2.86
CA GLN A 317 9.27 15.23 3.99
C GLN A 317 10.16 14.04 4.33
N ALA A 318 9.64 12.82 4.19
CA ALA A 318 10.39 11.58 4.38
C ALA A 318 11.12 11.21 3.10
N GLY A 319 12.31 11.76 2.87
CA GLY A 319 13.09 11.41 1.69
C GLY A 319 14.01 12.51 1.17
N PRO A 320 14.71 12.26 0.05
CA PRO A 320 15.73 13.16 -0.47
C PRO A 320 15.17 14.47 -1.05
N TYR A 321 13.88 14.51 -1.39
CA TYR A 321 13.23 15.65 -2.01
C TYR A 321 12.57 16.61 -1.01
N ASN A 322 12.79 16.45 0.29
CA ASN A 322 12.28 17.32 1.34
C ASN A 322 12.68 18.78 1.10
N ASN A 323 11.74 19.70 1.37
CA ASN A 323 12.03 21.13 1.47
C ASN A 323 12.05 21.57 2.94
N PRO A 324 13.23 21.70 3.57
CA PRO A 324 13.34 22.09 4.99
C PRO A 324 12.87 23.53 5.25
N ASP A 325 12.87 24.39 4.22
CA ASP A 325 12.57 25.82 4.29
C ASP A 325 11.10 26.16 3.99
N MET A 326 10.26 25.14 3.70
CA MET A 326 8.83 25.39 3.47
C MET A 326 8.13 25.87 4.73
N GLU A 327 6.95 26.51 4.57
CA GLU A 327 6.08 26.87 5.68
C GLU A 327 5.69 25.65 6.50
N LYS A 328 5.98 25.69 7.81
CA LYS A 328 5.58 24.66 8.77
C LYS A 328 4.40 25.17 9.56
N PHE A 329 3.27 24.52 9.42
CA PHE A 329 2.03 24.84 10.13
C PHE A 329 2.10 24.33 11.57
N SER A 330 3.07 24.84 12.35
CA SER A 330 3.25 24.45 13.75
C SER A 330 2.03 24.83 14.57
N TYR A 331 1.68 24.01 15.57
CA TYR A 331 0.50 24.21 16.41
C TYR A 331 0.45 25.62 17.00
N ASN A 332 -0.56 26.39 16.61
CA ASN A 332 -0.80 27.75 17.05
C ASN A 332 -2.29 28.13 16.88
N PRO A 333 -3.17 27.72 17.82
CA PRO A 333 -4.61 28.01 17.73
C PRO A 333 -4.93 29.51 17.65
N ALA A 334 -4.09 30.38 18.23
CA ALA A 334 -4.28 31.83 18.14
C ALA A 334 -4.08 32.31 16.68
N LYS A 335 -3.07 31.76 16.00
CA LYS A 335 -2.82 32.05 14.58
C LYS A 335 -3.94 31.52 13.68
N ALA A 336 -4.49 30.35 13.99
CA ALA A 336 -5.63 29.80 13.28
C ALA A 336 -6.83 30.77 13.35
N LYS A 337 -7.17 31.25 14.54
CA LYS A 337 -8.25 32.24 14.77
C LYS A 337 -7.99 33.56 14.05
N GLU A 338 -6.76 34.09 14.13
CA GLU A 338 -6.34 35.32 13.43
C GLU A 338 -6.57 35.19 11.92
N LEU A 339 -6.20 34.05 11.31
CA LEU A 339 -6.37 33.81 9.88
C LEU A 339 -7.85 33.68 9.49
N LEU A 340 -8.67 33.01 10.31
CA LEU A 340 -10.11 32.92 10.10
C LEU A 340 -10.75 34.31 10.13
N GLU A 341 -10.43 35.13 11.14
CA GLU A 341 -10.96 36.50 11.27
C GLU A 341 -10.50 37.41 10.14
N ALA A 342 -9.23 37.32 9.73
CA ALA A 342 -8.70 38.05 8.58
C ALA A 342 -9.39 37.66 7.25
N ALA A 343 -9.84 36.41 7.15
CA ALA A 343 -10.62 35.91 6.00
C ALA A 343 -12.11 36.25 6.06
N GLY A 344 -12.56 36.97 7.10
CA GLY A 344 -13.93 37.43 7.26
C GLY A 344 -14.85 36.47 8.01
N TRP A 345 -14.31 35.46 8.69
CA TRP A 345 -15.05 34.61 9.60
C TRP A 345 -15.23 35.30 10.95
N SER A 346 -16.36 35.11 11.62
CA SER A 346 -16.66 35.65 12.95
C SER A 346 -17.42 34.64 13.78
N LEU A 347 -17.19 34.64 15.10
CA LEU A 347 -17.93 33.74 16.00
C LEU A 347 -19.40 34.16 16.08
N ASN A 348 -20.29 33.20 15.91
CA ASN A 348 -21.73 33.35 16.16
C ASN A 348 -22.06 33.17 17.65
N THR A 349 -23.36 33.22 17.99
CA THR A 349 -23.85 33.09 19.39
C THR A 349 -23.55 31.73 20.01
N ASP A 350 -23.36 30.69 19.19
CA ASP A 350 -23.07 29.35 19.62
C ASP A 350 -21.55 29.09 19.77
N GLY A 351 -20.73 30.11 19.47
CA GLY A 351 -19.27 30.01 19.54
C GLY A 351 -18.65 29.33 18.31
N ILE A 352 -19.41 29.20 17.23
CA ILE A 352 -18.94 28.62 15.96
C ILE A 352 -18.62 29.75 14.99
N TYR A 353 -17.48 29.68 14.31
CA TYR A 353 -17.16 30.61 13.23
C TYR A 353 -18.18 30.51 12.10
N GLU A 354 -18.63 31.65 11.58
CA GLU A 354 -19.48 31.72 10.39
C GLU A 354 -19.03 32.87 9.47
N LYS A 355 -19.30 32.71 8.16
CA LYS A 355 -19.02 33.69 7.13
C LYS A 355 -20.24 33.77 6.19
N ASN A 356 -20.84 34.95 6.06
CA ASN A 356 -22.01 35.18 5.24
C ASN A 356 -23.20 34.23 5.58
N GLY A 357 -23.40 33.90 6.84
CA GLY A 357 -24.42 32.97 7.31
C GLY A 357 -24.12 31.48 7.11
N THR A 358 -22.93 31.14 6.60
CA THR A 358 -22.48 29.76 6.46
C THR A 358 -21.58 29.44 7.65
N PRO A 359 -21.94 28.48 8.53
CA PRO A 359 -21.12 28.08 9.66
C PRO A 359 -19.92 27.26 9.19
N LEU A 360 -18.80 27.39 9.90
CA LEU A 360 -17.63 26.54 9.74
C LEU A 360 -17.95 25.15 10.31
N ARG A 361 -18.65 24.36 9.53
CA ARG A 361 -19.14 23.04 9.89
C ARG A 361 -18.85 22.06 8.76
N PHE A 362 -18.22 20.91 9.10
CA PHE A 362 -17.99 19.85 8.14
C PHE A 362 -17.78 18.50 8.82
N VAL A 363 -17.79 17.44 8.02
CA VAL A 363 -17.54 16.06 8.43
C VAL A 363 -16.18 15.62 7.93
N ILE A 364 -15.40 14.98 8.79
CA ILE A 364 -14.21 14.21 8.40
C ILE A 364 -14.66 12.74 8.27
N SER A 365 -14.66 12.22 7.05
CA SER A 365 -14.96 10.81 6.79
C SER A 365 -13.71 9.96 7.05
N CYS A 366 -13.91 8.73 7.55
CA CYS A 366 -12.87 7.72 7.72
C CYS A 366 -13.37 6.38 7.20
N SER A 367 -12.46 5.55 6.67
CA SER A 367 -12.77 4.16 6.33
C SER A 367 -12.97 3.32 7.59
N GLU A 368 -13.94 2.40 7.52
CA GLU A 368 -14.11 1.34 8.51
C GLU A 368 -12.87 0.45 8.58
N GLY A 369 -12.50 0.01 9.79
CA GLY A 369 -11.40 -0.94 10.02
C GLY A 369 -10.02 -0.32 10.26
N ASP A 370 -9.81 0.97 9.97
CA ASP A 370 -8.56 1.68 10.26
C ASP A 370 -8.70 2.49 11.56
N GLN A 371 -8.41 1.85 12.69
CA GLN A 371 -8.59 2.47 14.01
C GLN A 371 -7.66 3.67 14.21
N VAL A 372 -6.44 3.60 13.68
CA VAL A 372 -5.46 4.70 13.80
C VAL A 372 -6.00 5.97 13.12
N ARG A 373 -6.55 5.86 11.91
CA ARG A 373 -7.18 7.01 11.23
C ARG A 373 -8.39 7.53 11.96
N ILE A 374 -9.23 6.65 12.52
CA ILE A 374 -10.41 7.04 13.28
C ILE A 374 -10.01 7.84 14.53
N ASP A 375 -9.01 7.37 15.27
CA ASP A 375 -8.53 8.03 16.49
C ASP A 375 -7.88 9.38 16.17
N MET A 376 -7.06 9.47 15.12
CA MET A 376 -6.51 10.74 14.63
C MET A 376 -7.61 11.73 14.25
N ALA A 377 -8.64 11.29 13.49
CA ALA A 377 -9.74 12.14 13.07
C ALA A 377 -10.52 12.70 14.25
N ASN A 378 -10.77 11.87 15.28
CA ASN A 378 -11.48 12.29 16.49
C ASN A 378 -10.69 13.38 17.26
N ILE A 379 -9.38 13.21 17.39
CA ILE A 379 -8.53 14.24 18.04
C ILE A 379 -8.50 15.52 17.20
N CYS A 380 -8.35 15.41 15.87
CA CYS A 380 -8.41 16.58 14.99
C CYS A 380 -9.76 17.30 15.09
N ALA A 381 -10.88 16.60 15.10
CA ALA A 381 -12.21 17.20 15.25
C ALA A 381 -12.35 17.93 16.60
N GLN A 382 -11.84 17.35 17.68
CA GLN A 382 -11.81 18.00 19.01
C GLN A 382 -10.98 19.29 18.95
N GLN A 383 -9.75 19.24 18.44
CA GLN A 383 -8.84 20.40 18.38
C GLN A 383 -9.41 21.53 17.49
N LEU A 384 -10.05 21.16 16.39
CA LEU A 384 -10.76 22.13 15.53
C LEU A 384 -11.98 22.71 16.25
N GLY A 385 -12.66 21.94 17.09
CA GLY A 385 -13.73 22.45 17.97
C GLY A 385 -13.25 23.50 18.96
N GLU A 386 -12.05 23.41 19.50
CA GLU A 386 -11.45 24.36 20.45
C GLU A 386 -11.19 25.74 19.83
N ILE A 387 -11.03 25.79 18.51
CA ILE A 387 -10.92 27.07 17.80
C ILE A 387 -12.27 27.62 17.29
N GLY A 388 -13.38 26.88 17.44
CA GLY A 388 -14.71 27.31 17.02
C GLY A 388 -15.15 26.76 15.64
N ALA A 389 -14.61 25.65 15.20
CA ALA A 389 -15.15 24.88 14.08
C ALA A 389 -16.04 23.74 14.60
N ASP A 390 -17.17 23.49 13.97
CA ASP A 390 -18.08 22.38 14.30
C ASP A 390 -17.76 21.19 13.38
N VAL A 391 -16.89 20.32 13.86
CA VAL A 391 -16.37 19.18 13.08
C VAL A 391 -16.79 17.86 13.72
N THR A 392 -17.33 16.95 12.91
CA THR A 392 -17.70 15.60 13.33
C THR A 392 -16.96 14.54 12.52
N VAL A 393 -16.83 13.34 13.06
CA VAL A 393 -16.21 12.20 12.37
C VAL A 393 -17.31 11.21 11.98
N GLU A 394 -17.24 10.70 10.74
CA GLU A 394 -18.14 9.69 10.22
C GLU A 394 -17.35 8.51 9.67
N ILE A 395 -17.63 7.29 10.19
CA ILE A 395 -16.99 6.05 9.75
C ILE A 395 -17.85 5.44 8.64
N LYS A 396 -17.25 5.10 7.52
CA LYS A 396 -17.93 4.58 6.32
C LYS A 396 -17.25 3.30 5.81
N SER A 397 -18.08 2.35 5.40
CA SER A 397 -17.63 1.16 4.66
C SER A 397 -17.39 1.44 3.16
N ASP A 398 -18.03 2.49 2.63
CA ASP A 398 -17.87 2.94 1.25
C ASP A 398 -17.72 4.47 1.22
N ILE A 399 -16.72 4.96 0.52
CA ILE A 399 -16.35 6.38 0.47
C ILE A 399 -16.88 7.02 -0.80
N ASP A 400 -17.80 7.98 -0.65
CA ASP A 400 -18.17 8.88 -1.73
C ASP A 400 -17.11 9.96 -1.92
N TRP A 401 -16.11 9.67 -2.75
CA TRP A 401 -14.98 10.57 -3.02
C TRP A 401 -15.41 11.93 -3.60
N ALA A 402 -16.52 11.98 -4.32
CA ALA A 402 -17.03 13.22 -4.92
C ALA A 402 -17.86 14.06 -3.95
N GLY A 403 -18.63 13.44 -3.06
CA GLY A 403 -19.60 14.12 -2.20
C GLY A 403 -19.10 14.47 -0.80
N GLN A 404 -18.01 13.88 -0.32
CA GLN A 404 -17.47 14.17 1.01
C GLN A 404 -16.93 15.60 1.12
N ALA A 405 -16.97 16.19 2.33
CA ALA A 405 -16.35 17.49 2.59
C ALA A 405 -14.86 17.36 2.91
N ALA A 406 -14.50 16.44 3.80
CA ALA A 406 -13.15 16.12 4.19
C ALA A 406 -13.01 14.62 4.48
N TYR A 407 -11.77 14.12 4.39
CA TYR A 407 -11.46 12.71 4.64
C TYR A 407 -10.08 12.56 5.28
N LEU A 408 -9.96 11.69 6.28
CA LEU A 408 -8.64 11.35 6.82
C LEU A 408 -7.99 10.30 5.92
N ILE A 409 -7.08 10.78 5.08
CA ILE A 409 -6.41 10.00 4.04
C ILE A 409 -4.98 9.65 4.45
N GLY A 410 -4.41 8.65 3.79
CA GLY A 410 -3.00 8.35 3.79
C GLY A 410 -2.50 8.15 2.37
N TRP A 411 -1.29 8.56 2.12
CA TRP A 411 -0.53 8.33 0.90
C TRP A 411 0.94 8.24 1.24
N GLY A 412 1.69 7.68 0.35
CA GLY A 412 3.13 7.70 0.41
C GLY A 412 3.76 6.46 -0.19
N SER A 413 4.85 6.69 -0.90
CA SER A 413 5.65 5.65 -1.53
C SER A 413 7.12 5.94 -1.23
N PRO A 414 7.93 4.95 -0.87
CA PRO A 414 9.37 5.11 -0.70
C PRO A 414 10.12 5.10 -2.04
N PHE A 415 9.38 4.89 -3.12
CA PHE A 415 9.86 4.80 -4.48
C PHE A 415 9.99 6.20 -5.11
N ASP A 416 9.81 6.31 -6.42
CA ASP A 416 9.86 7.62 -7.05
C ASP A 416 8.74 8.55 -6.53
N PRO A 417 9.04 9.81 -6.13
CA PRO A 417 8.04 10.73 -5.58
C PRO A 417 6.93 11.11 -6.57
N ASP A 418 7.14 10.90 -7.87
CA ASP A 418 6.13 11.12 -8.90
C ASP A 418 4.88 10.27 -8.65
N ASP A 419 5.05 9.04 -8.16
CA ASP A 419 3.98 8.10 -7.88
C ASP A 419 2.88 8.65 -6.95
N HIS A 420 3.26 9.39 -5.91
CA HIS A 420 2.31 9.94 -4.94
C HIS A 420 2.19 11.47 -4.95
N THR A 421 2.80 12.15 -5.94
CA THR A 421 2.65 13.59 -6.12
C THR A 421 1.88 13.93 -7.39
N TYR A 422 2.26 13.41 -8.54
CA TYR A 422 1.65 13.72 -9.82
C TYR A 422 0.18 13.31 -9.89
N LYS A 423 -0.14 12.07 -9.56
CA LYS A 423 -1.54 11.57 -9.58
C LYS A 423 -2.41 12.16 -8.47
N VAL A 424 -1.81 12.59 -7.34
CA VAL A 424 -2.54 13.08 -6.15
C VAL A 424 -2.80 14.58 -6.20
N PHE A 425 -1.81 15.37 -6.65
CA PHE A 425 -1.89 16.84 -6.65
C PHE A 425 -2.01 17.46 -8.04
N GLY A 426 -1.75 16.71 -9.11
CA GLY A 426 -1.94 17.18 -10.47
C GLY A 426 -3.43 17.39 -10.81
N THR A 427 -3.72 18.46 -11.55
CA THR A 427 -5.10 18.80 -11.96
C THR A 427 -5.73 17.68 -12.78
N ASN A 428 -6.91 17.23 -12.41
CA ASN A 428 -7.70 16.18 -13.05
C ASN A 428 -6.99 14.81 -13.13
N LYS A 429 -6.04 14.52 -12.23
CA LYS A 429 -5.40 13.20 -12.14
C LYS A 429 -6.25 12.23 -11.31
N GLY A 430 -6.02 10.92 -11.53
CA GLY A 430 -6.89 9.84 -11.06
C GLY A 430 -7.05 9.76 -9.54
N ALA A 431 -6.02 10.07 -8.76
CA ALA A 431 -6.05 10.07 -7.30
C ALA A 431 -6.19 11.46 -6.66
N ASN A 432 -6.52 12.49 -7.46
CA ASN A 432 -6.77 13.84 -6.95
C ASN A 432 -8.19 13.96 -6.36
N TYR A 433 -8.43 13.26 -5.28
CA TYR A 433 -9.73 13.26 -4.58
C TYR A 433 -10.08 14.60 -3.91
N SER A 434 -9.11 15.51 -3.76
CA SER A 434 -9.33 16.87 -3.28
C SER A 434 -9.94 17.81 -4.33
N SER A 435 -9.96 17.40 -5.60
CA SER A 435 -10.27 18.29 -6.72
C SER A 435 -9.40 19.56 -6.74
N TYR A 436 -8.17 19.43 -6.26
CA TYR A 436 -7.17 20.48 -6.27
C TYR A 436 -6.77 20.84 -7.70
N SER A 437 -6.53 22.11 -7.96
CA SER A 437 -6.05 22.60 -9.25
C SER A 437 -5.18 23.82 -9.05
N ASN A 438 -3.93 23.73 -9.48
CA ASN A 438 -2.97 24.82 -9.46
C ASN A 438 -1.98 24.65 -10.61
N THR A 439 -2.05 25.54 -11.59
CA THR A 439 -1.21 25.47 -12.81
C THR A 439 0.29 25.45 -12.49
N LYS A 440 0.73 26.18 -11.44
CA LYS A 440 2.16 26.18 -11.07
C LYS A 440 2.58 24.83 -10.50
N VAL A 441 1.72 24.18 -9.72
CA VAL A 441 1.95 22.81 -9.23
C VAL A 441 2.03 21.84 -10.40
N ASP A 442 1.10 21.91 -11.36
CA ASP A 442 1.11 21.06 -12.55
C ASP A 442 2.41 21.21 -13.34
N GLU A 443 2.87 22.47 -13.55
CA GLU A 443 4.13 22.75 -14.24
C GLU A 443 5.37 22.17 -13.53
N LEU A 444 5.39 22.27 -12.18
CA LEU A 444 6.52 21.80 -11.38
C LEU A 444 6.60 20.27 -11.36
N LEU A 445 5.46 19.60 -11.18
CA LEU A 445 5.37 18.16 -11.23
C LEU A 445 5.74 17.60 -12.61
N GLN A 446 5.30 18.26 -13.69
CA GLN A 446 5.68 17.87 -15.05
C GLN A 446 7.19 18.01 -15.28
N LYS A 447 7.81 19.11 -14.86
CA LYS A 447 9.26 19.31 -14.98
C LYS A 447 10.06 18.30 -14.16
N ALA A 448 9.61 18.01 -12.93
CA ALA A 448 10.26 17.00 -12.08
C ALA A 448 10.21 15.59 -12.70
N ARG A 449 9.16 15.29 -13.47
CA ARG A 449 9.01 14.04 -14.22
C ARG A 449 9.93 13.95 -15.42
N GLU A 450 10.20 15.08 -16.09
CA GLU A 450 10.92 15.13 -17.37
C GLU A 450 12.44 15.24 -17.23
N THR A 451 12.99 15.58 -16.06
CA THR A 451 14.43 15.74 -15.84
C THR A 451 15.04 14.57 -15.07
N ASP A 452 16.19 14.11 -15.53
CA ASP A 452 17.07 13.17 -14.84
C ASP A 452 18.24 13.86 -14.09
N ASP A 453 18.33 15.19 -14.16
CA ASP A 453 19.25 15.95 -13.32
C ASP A 453 18.73 16.03 -11.88
N ASP A 454 19.40 15.35 -10.97
CA ASP A 454 19.01 15.26 -9.55
C ASP A 454 18.86 16.64 -8.89
N ALA A 455 19.69 17.62 -9.24
CA ALA A 455 19.65 18.94 -8.62
C ALA A 455 18.46 19.77 -9.14
N GLU A 456 18.18 19.70 -10.43
CA GLU A 456 16.98 20.34 -11.00
C GLU A 456 15.72 19.68 -10.46
N ARG A 457 15.67 18.36 -10.41
CA ARG A 457 14.55 17.58 -9.91
C ARG A 457 14.25 17.91 -8.46
N LEU A 458 15.28 17.96 -7.61
CA LEU A 458 15.17 18.39 -6.22
C LEU A 458 14.59 19.81 -6.14
N SER A 459 15.07 20.74 -6.96
CA SER A 459 14.57 22.13 -6.97
C SER A 459 13.08 22.18 -7.33
N TYR A 460 12.63 21.43 -8.33
CA TYR A 460 11.21 21.39 -8.71
C TYR A 460 10.32 20.84 -7.61
N TYR A 461 10.73 19.76 -6.93
CA TYR A 461 9.98 19.23 -5.79
C TYR A 461 9.98 20.15 -4.57
N GLN A 462 11.05 20.90 -4.32
CA GLN A 462 11.09 21.90 -3.26
C GLN A 462 10.20 23.10 -3.58
N GLU A 463 10.19 23.58 -4.83
CA GLU A 463 9.26 24.61 -5.28
C GLU A 463 7.81 24.12 -5.22
N PHE A 464 7.54 22.87 -5.61
CA PHE A 464 6.21 22.23 -5.48
C PHE A 464 5.70 22.28 -4.04
N GLN A 465 6.51 21.86 -3.06
CA GLN A 465 6.13 21.90 -1.65
C GLN A 465 5.85 23.34 -1.16
N THR A 466 6.65 24.30 -1.62
CA THR A 466 6.44 25.73 -1.31
C THR A 466 5.14 26.25 -1.91
N GLU A 467 4.81 25.85 -3.15
CA GLU A 467 3.59 26.26 -3.81
C GLU A 467 2.35 25.61 -3.19
N LEU A 468 2.46 24.31 -2.86
CA LEU A 468 1.40 23.56 -2.20
C LEU A 468 1.05 24.16 -0.82
N ALA A 469 2.05 24.65 -0.07
CA ALA A 469 1.85 25.28 1.24
C ALA A 469 1.06 26.60 1.18
N LYS A 470 0.97 27.27 0.03
CA LYS A 470 0.17 28.50 -0.12
C LYS A 470 -1.32 28.21 -0.21
N ASP A 471 -1.70 27.05 -0.71
CA ASP A 471 -3.07 26.66 -1.03
C ASP A 471 -3.28 25.17 -0.73
N LEU A 472 -3.17 24.81 0.57
CA LEU A 472 -3.14 23.42 1.03
C LEU A 472 -4.41 22.63 0.66
N PRO A 473 -4.30 21.53 -0.12
CA PRO A 473 -5.39 20.58 -0.26
C PRO A 473 -5.49 19.61 0.94
N TYR A 474 -4.42 19.49 1.73
CA TYR A 474 -4.34 18.60 2.89
C TYR A 474 -3.77 19.32 4.11
N THR A 475 -4.34 19.08 5.29
CA THR A 475 -3.62 19.24 6.55
C THR A 475 -2.81 17.98 6.81
N PHE A 476 -1.53 17.99 6.49
CA PHE A 476 -0.61 16.88 6.82
C PHE A 476 -0.47 16.77 8.34
N ILE A 477 -0.48 15.53 8.87
CA ILE A 477 -0.48 15.27 10.32
C ILE A 477 0.81 14.57 10.73
N ALA A 478 1.00 13.34 10.27
CA ALA A 478 2.15 12.52 10.63
C ALA A 478 2.54 11.57 9.51
N TYR A 479 3.83 11.26 9.37
CA TYR A 479 4.31 10.01 8.81
C TYR A 479 4.16 8.94 9.89
N VAL A 480 3.68 7.77 9.52
CA VAL A 480 3.35 6.70 10.47
C VAL A 480 4.26 5.50 10.26
N ASP A 481 4.72 4.89 11.33
CA ASP A 481 5.40 3.60 11.24
C ASP A 481 4.35 2.48 11.13
N ALA A 482 4.72 1.38 10.46
CA ALA A 482 3.91 0.18 10.40
C ALA A 482 4.47 -0.86 11.38
N LEU A 483 3.66 -1.23 12.39
CA LEU A 483 4.07 -2.19 13.40
C LEU A 483 3.56 -3.58 13.02
N TYR A 484 4.50 -4.48 12.74
CA TYR A 484 4.21 -5.89 12.52
C TYR A 484 4.61 -6.70 13.73
N VAL A 485 3.77 -7.67 14.10
CA VAL A 485 4.10 -8.66 15.12
C VAL A 485 4.07 -10.04 14.47
N GLY A 486 5.19 -10.73 14.59
CA GLY A 486 5.37 -12.09 14.09
C GLY A 486 5.79 -13.06 15.18
N LYS A 487 5.47 -14.35 15.02
CA LYS A 487 6.03 -15.40 15.87
C LYS A 487 7.55 -15.40 15.77
N ALA A 488 8.25 -15.64 16.89
CA ALA A 488 9.70 -15.58 16.98
C ALA A 488 10.44 -16.63 16.13
N ASN A 489 9.74 -17.62 15.60
CA ASN A 489 10.29 -18.63 14.69
C ASN A 489 10.28 -18.23 13.21
N ILE A 490 9.76 -17.05 12.86
CA ILE A 490 9.84 -16.48 11.51
C ILE A 490 11.22 -15.82 11.37
N SER A 491 11.94 -16.14 10.30
CA SER A 491 13.24 -15.56 9.96
C SER A 491 13.25 -15.03 8.52
N GLY A 492 14.12 -14.05 8.23
CA GLY A 492 14.26 -13.42 6.92
C GLY A 492 13.49 -12.11 6.77
N MET A 493 12.52 -11.83 7.63
CA MET A 493 11.89 -10.50 7.71
C MET A 493 12.88 -9.51 8.34
N THR A 494 13.08 -8.34 7.74
CA THR A 494 13.98 -7.29 8.22
C THR A 494 13.25 -5.95 8.34
N THR A 495 13.80 -5.04 9.14
CA THR A 495 13.30 -3.66 9.30
C THR A 495 14.12 -2.66 8.49
N ASP A 496 15.00 -3.13 7.61
CA ASP A 496 15.95 -2.27 6.88
C ASP A 496 15.32 -1.57 5.67
N THR A 497 14.14 -2.04 5.22
CA THR A 497 13.43 -1.41 4.10
C THR A 497 12.37 -0.41 4.59
N VAL A 498 12.15 0.65 3.83
CA VAL A 498 11.05 1.61 4.06
C VAL A 498 9.84 1.12 3.29
N LEU A 499 8.70 0.98 3.96
CA LEU A 499 7.47 0.52 3.34
C LEU A 499 6.67 1.66 2.71
N GLY A 500 5.89 1.33 1.68
CA GLY A 500 4.88 2.20 1.12
C GLY A 500 3.56 2.16 1.90
N HIS A 501 2.58 2.88 1.36
CA HIS A 501 1.21 2.89 1.86
C HIS A 501 0.64 1.46 1.89
N HIS A 502 -0.13 1.13 2.92
CA HIS A 502 -0.69 -0.21 3.16
C HIS A 502 0.33 -1.36 3.22
N GLY A 503 1.56 -1.07 3.65
CA GLY A 503 2.58 -2.09 3.81
C GLY A 503 3.18 -2.61 2.50
N VAL A 504 3.00 -1.89 1.39
CA VAL A 504 3.66 -2.23 0.12
C VAL A 504 5.16 -2.33 0.35
N GLY A 505 5.74 -3.45 -0.08
CA GLY A 505 7.14 -3.78 0.13
C GLY A 505 7.40 -4.75 1.29
N ILE A 506 6.41 -5.10 2.13
CA ILE A 506 6.64 -6.02 3.27
C ILE A 506 7.15 -7.40 2.82
N PHE A 507 6.70 -7.88 1.67
CA PHE A 507 7.09 -9.19 1.12
C PHE A 507 8.19 -9.13 0.06
N TRP A 508 8.95 -8.03 -0.02
CA TRP A 508 9.97 -7.83 -1.06
C TRP A 508 10.99 -8.99 -1.18
N ASN A 509 11.30 -9.66 -0.06
CA ASN A 509 12.22 -10.81 0.00
C ASN A 509 11.56 -12.10 0.53
N ILE A 510 10.27 -12.27 0.36
CA ILE A 510 9.50 -13.40 0.91
C ILE A 510 10.04 -14.77 0.53
N ALA A 511 10.69 -14.90 -0.63
CA ALA A 511 11.31 -16.14 -1.06
C ALA A 511 12.43 -16.63 -0.12
N GLU A 512 13.05 -15.70 0.64
CA GLU A 512 14.12 -15.98 1.59
C GLU A 512 13.60 -16.29 3.02
N TRP A 513 12.33 -15.99 3.30
CA TRP A 513 11.77 -16.20 4.64
C TRP A 513 11.67 -17.68 4.98
N THR A 514 11.89 -18.00 6.27
CA THR A 514 11.78 -19.36 6.80
C THR A 514 10.98 -19.38 8.09
N ILE A 515 10.35 -20.51 8.39
CA ILE A 515 9.67 -20.79 9.65
C ILE A 515 10.33 -22.02 10.27
N ALA A 516 10.87 -21.87 11.49
CA ALA A 516 11.56 -22.94 12.23
C ALA A 516 10.60 -23.83 13.04
#